data_70609af7d0f4dcb69a91bd8215df8eb3
#
_entry.id   70609af7d0f4dcb69a91bd8215df8eb3
#
_cell.length_a   1.000
_cell.length_b   1.000
_cell.length_c   1.000
_cell.angle_alpha   90.00
_cell.angle_beta   90.00
_cell.angle_gamma   90.00
#
_symmetry.space_group_name_H-M   'P 1'
#
loop_
_entity.id
_entity.type
_entity.pdbx_description
1 polymer ?
#
loop_
_entity_poly.entity_id
_entity_poly.type
_entity_poly.pdbx_seq_one_letter_code
_entity_poly.pdbx_strand_id
1 'polypeptide(L)'
;SADLANSDKTEAFLKKTGAFAKGDFHGAFLHAGVAELTMAAIMNGILLHGGMQAACGTFFVFSDYMKPAVRMAALMELPVKYVWTHDAFRVGEDGPTHEPVEQEAQIRLMEQLKNHSGKNSVLVLRPADSAETLVSWKLAMENVDTPTALILSRQDVPDLPSVSGSRYNDALQAEKGAYILMKDEAPDVVLVANGSEVSTLVGAVNILHDKGVRVQIVSAPSIGLFLEQPLSYRN
;
A
#
# COMPACT_ATOMS: atom_id res chain seq x y z
N SER A 1 6.91 -6.10 13.68
CA SER A 1 7.00 -4.62 13.72
C SER A 1 8.35 -4.19 14.28
N ALA A 2 8.82 -3.00 13.87
CA ALA A 2 10.00 -2.33 14.42
C ALA A 2 9.71 -1.63 15.76
N ASP A 3 9.01 -2.30 16.66
CA ASP A 3 8.53 -1.83 17.98
C ASP A 3 7.55 -0.64 17.92
N LEU A 4 6.88 -0.47 16.80
CA LEU A 4 5.93 0.61 16.52
C LEU A 4 4.49 0.08 16.36
N ALA A 5 4.15 -1.10 16.88
CA ALA A 5 2.88 -1.79 16.62
C ALA A 5 1.63 -0.91 16.82
N ASN A 6 1.65 -0.03 17.81
CA ASN A 6 0.58 0.94 18.05
C ASN A 6 0.50 1.98 16.92
N SER A 7 1.64 2.51 16.49
CA SER A 7 1.71 3.60 15.52
C SER A 7 1.64 3.10 14.07
N ASP A 8 2.28 1.96 13.75
CA ASP A 8 2.26 1.36 12.43
C ASP A 8 0.99 0.52 12.15
N LYS A 9 0.01 0.59 13.06
CA LYS A 9 -1.31 -0.06 12.96
C LYS A 9 -1.28 -1.59 12.94
N THR A 10 -0.20 -2.22 13.39
CA THR A 10 -0.09 -3.69 13.50
C THR A 10 -0.52 -4.23 14.87
N GLU A 11 -0.87 -3.36 15.81
CA GLU A 11 -1.26 -3.73 17.18
C GLU A 11 -2.46 -4.70 17.24
N ALA A 12 -3.41 -4.56 16.34
CA ALA A 12 -4.58 -5.46 16.29
C ALA A 12 -4.16 -6.92 16.02
N PHE A 13 -3.14 -7.12 15.19
CA PHE A 13 -2.57 -8.45 14.94
C PHE A 13 -1.85 -8.97 16.20
N LEU A 14 -1.04 -8.13 16.86
CA LEU A 14 -0.39 -8.48 18.12
C LEU A 14 -1.42 -8.92 19.18
N LYS A 15 -2.49 -8.13 19.39
CA LYS A 15 -3.54 -8.44 20.38
C LYS A 15 -4.26 -9.76 20.08
N LYS A 16 -4.40 -10.10 18.80
CA LYS A 16 -5.10 -11.31 18.37
C LYS A 16 -4.23 -12.56 18.44
N THR A 17 -2.94 -12.46 18.13
CA THR A 17 -2.05 -13.62 17.94
C THR A 17 -1.03 -13.80 19.05
N GLY A 18 -0.79 -12.78 19.88
CA GLY A 18 0.25 -12.78 20.89
C GLY A 18 1.66 -12.57 20.32
N ALA A 19 2.59 -12.23 21.21
CA ALA A 19 3.99 -12.03 20.87
C ALA A 19 4.75 -13.35 20.81
N PHE A 20 5.57 -13.53 19.77
CA PHE A 20 6.58 -14.57 19.72
C PHE A 20 7.78 -14.12 20.56
N ALA A 21 8.04 -14.82 21.67
CA ALA A 21 9.04 -14.41 22.64
C ALA A 21 9.86 -15.61 23.15
N LYS A 22 10.99 -15.31 23.79
CA LYS A 22 11.81 -16.34 24.43
C LYS A 22 11.01 -17.09 25.51
N GLY A 23 10.86 -18.40 25.33
CA GLY A 23 10.09 -19.25 26.25
C GLY A 23 8.59 -19.32 25.95
N ASP A 24 8.09 -18.50 25.00
CA ASP A 24 6.72 -18.56 24.49
C ASP A 24 6.73 -18.38 22.97
N PHE A 25 6.66 -19.47 22.25
CA PHE A 25 6.70 -19.53 20.79
C PHE A 25 5.32 -19.68 20.13
N HIS A 26 4.22 -19.52 20.90
CA HIS A 26 2.86 -19.66 20.38
C HIS A 26 2.38 -18.42 19.64
N GLY A 27 2.93 -17.25 19.96
CA GLY A 27 2.57 -15.98 19.31
C GLY A 27 3.09 -15.91 17.87
N ALA A 28 2.40 -15.13 17.03
CA ALA A 28 2.80 -14.89 15.64
C ALA A 28 3.37 -13.48 15.41
N PHE A 29 3.47 -12.66 16.44
CA PHE A 29 3.97 -11.29 16.35
C PHE A 29 5.39 -11.17 16.91
N LEU A 30 6.34 -10.81 16.05
CA LEU A 30 7.74 -10.57 16.44
C LEU A 30 7.99 -9.08 16.67
N HIS A 31 8.41 -8.71 17.87
CA HIS A 31 9.02 -7.42 18.16
C HIS A 31 10.47 -7.44 17.68
N ALA A 32 10.75 -6.74 16.59
CA ALA A 32 12.06 -6.80 15.92
C ALA A 32 13.06 -5.75 16.44
N GLY A 33 12.63 -4.87 17.33
CA GLY A 33 13.40 -3.68 17.71
C GLY A 33 13.39 -2.61 16.61
N VAL A 34 13.93 -1.43 16.90
CA VAL A 34 14.14 -0.36 15.90
C VAL A 34 15.30 -0.78 15.00
N ALA A 35 15.07 -1.76 14.13
CA ALA A 35 16.06 -2.40 13.28
C ALA A 35 15.40 -2.90 11.99
N GLU A 36 14.99 -1.98 11.14
CA GLU A 36 14.18 -2.22 9.94
C GLU A 36 14.87 -3.19 8.96
N LEU A 37 16.18 -3.03 8.74
CA LEU A 37 16.93 -3.94 7.88
C LEU A 37 16.89 -5.38 8.42
N THR A 38 17.12 -5.55 9.71
CA THR A 38 17.10 -6.87 10.36
C THR A 38 15.71 -7.47 10.29
N MET A 39 14.68 -6.69 10.59
CA MET A 39 13.28 -7.12 10.49
C MET A 39 12.96 -7.62 9.07
N ALA A 40 13.29 -6.86 8.05
CA ALA A 40 13.05 -7.24 6.66
C ALA A 40 13.85 -8.48 6.25
N ALA A 41 15.11 -8.60 6.69
CA ALA A 41 15.94 -9.76 6.42
C ALA A 41 15.42 -11.05 7.11
N ILE A 42 14.86 -10.92 8.33
CA ILE A 42 14.17 -12.04 9.00
C ILE A 42 12.98 -12.51 8.18
N MET A 43 12.18 -11.59 7.61
CA MET A 43 11.04 -11.97 6.75
C MET A 43 11.51 -12.72 5.51
N ASN A 44 12.60 -12.28 4.88
CA ASN A 44 13.21 -13.02 3.76
C ASN A 44 13.62 -14.44 4.19
N GLY A 45 14.25 -14.59 5.35
CA GLY A 45 14.65 -15.89 5.89
C GLY A 45 13.45 -16.81 6.17
N ILE A 46 12.37 -16.29 6.74
CA ILE A 46 11.15 -17.05 7.00
C ILE A 46 10.56 -17.59 5.69
N LEU A 47 10.48 -16.76 4.65
CA LEU A 47 9.92 -17.18 3.36
C LEU A 47 10.84 -18.14 2.61
N LEU A 48 12.16 -18.00 2.71
CA LEU A 48 13.11 -18.98 2.18
C LEU A 48 12.99 -20.34 2.85
N HIS A 49 12.70 -20.35 4.16
CA HIS A 49 12.43 -21.61 4.87
C HIS A 49 11.14 -22.27 4.39
N GLY A 50 10.14 -21.46 4.04
CA GLY A 50 8.84 -21.93 3.54
C GLY A 50 7.83 -22.29 4.62
N GLY A 51 6.61 -22.58 4.19
CA GLY A 51 5.51 -23.03 5.08
C GLY A 51 4.79 -21.91 5.84
N MET A 52 5.22 -20.65 5.71
CA MET A 52 4.61 -19.49 6.38
C MET A 52 4.47 -18.31 5.43
N GLN A 53 3.51 -17.43 5.72
CA GLN A 53 3.46 -16.08 5.16
C GLN A 53 4.14 -15.11 6.11
N ALA A 54 4.81 -14.09 5.56
CA ALA A 54 5.52 -13.10 6.35
C ALA A 54 5.13 -11.68 5.96
N ALA A 55 4.83 -10.86 6.97
CA ALA A 55 4.59 -9.44 6.82
C ALA A 55 5.37 -8.66 7.89
N CYS A 56 5.85 -7.48 7.56
CA CYS A 56 6.48 -6.58 8.53
C CYS A 56 6.05 -5.14 8.32
N GLY A 57 5.99 -4.37 9.40
CA GLY A 57 5.48 -3.01 9.42
C GLY A 57 6.43 -2.02 10.07
N THR A 58 6.49 -0.82 9.49
CA THR A 58 7.14 0.38 10.02
C THR A 58 6.57 1.62 9.32
N PHE A 59 7.08 2.82 9.59
CA PHE A 59 6.72 4.03 8.86
C PHE A 59 7.36 4.06 7.48
N PHE A 60 6.70 4.68 6.51
CA PHE A 60 7.12 4.64 5.12
C PHE A 60 8.49 5.29 4.90
N VAL A 61 8.81 6.39 5.60
CA VAL A 61 10.13 7.02 5.53
C VAL A 61 11.26 6.03 5.89
N PHE A 62 11.00 5.12 6.83
CA PHE A 62 12.01 4.12 7.27
C PHE A 62 12.14 2.93 6.32
N SER A 63 11.37 2.90 5.22
CA SER A 63 11.63 1.98 4.10
C SER A 63 13.05 2.16 3.55
N ASP A 64 13.65 3.34 3.73
CA ASP A 64 15.03 3.62 3.35
C ASP A 64 16.02 2.64 4.00
N TYR A 65 15.80 2.29 5.26
CA TYR A 65 16.64 1.31 5.97
C TYR A 65 16.35 -0.14 5.55
N MET A 66 15.21 -0.40 4.92
CA MET A 66 14.80 -1.75 4.48
C MET A 66 15.21 -2.06 3.05
N LYS A 67 15.54 -1.07 2.23
CA LYS A 67 15.77 -1.22 0.78
C LYS A 67 16.70 -2.36 0.38
N PRO A 68 17.84 -2.60 1.05
CA PRO A 68 18.69 -3.74 0.69
C PRO A 68 17.97 -5.08 0.82
N ALA A 69 17.18 -5.27 1.87
CA ALA A 69 16.41 -6.50 2.09
C ALA A 69 15.23 -6.61 1.11
N VAL A 70 14.53 -5.50 0.83
CA VAL A 70 13.46 -5.45 -0.18
C VAL A 70 13.99 -5.83 -1.56
N ARG A 71 15.17 -5.28 -1.94
CA ARG A 71 15.85 -5.63 -3.19
C ARG A 71 16.19 -7.11 -3.25
N MET A 72 16.69 -7.69 -2.16
CA MET A 72 16.98 -9.12 -2.09
C MET A 72 15.70 -9.96 -2.17
N ALA A 73 14.61 -9.55 -1.52
CA ALA A 73 13.32 -10.22 -1.66
C ALA A 73 12.85 -10.22 -3.13
N ALA A 74 12.98 -9.09 -3.83
CA ALA A 74 12.64 -8.97 -5.24
C ALA A 74 13.51 -9.88 -6.14
N LEU A 75 14.82 -9.93 -5.90
CA LEU A 75 15.74 -10.79 -6.63
C LEU A 75 15.49 -12.29 -6.40
N MET A 76 15.09 -12.65 -5.19
CA MET A 76 14.76 -14.04 -4.81
C MET A 76 13.30 -14.41 -5.05
N GLU A 77 12.50 -13.50 -5.61
CA GLU A 77 11.07 -13.68 -5.89
C GLU A 77 10.27 -14.10 -4.65
N LEU A 78 10.59 -13.49 -3.50
CA LEU A 78 9.96 -13.80 -2.21
C LEU A 78 8.72 -12.92 -1.97
N PRO A 79 7.56 -13.51 -1.65
CA PRO A 79 6.33 -12.76 -1.46
C PRO A 79 6.20 -12.11 -0.08
N VAL A 80 7.21 -11.38 0.38
CA VAL A 80 7.16 -10.60 1.63
C VAL A 80 6.13 -9.49 1.51
N LYS A 81 5.36 -9.25 2.57
CA LYS A 81 4.42 -8.13 2.66
C LYS A 81 5.03 -7.04 3.53
N TYR A 82 5.42 -5.93 2.91
CA TYR A 82 5.90 -4.74 3.58
C TYR A 82 4.72 -3.79 3.81
N VAL A 83 4.40 -3.51 5.06
CA VAL A 83 3.31 -2.60 5.46
C VAL A 83 3.96 -1.31 5.95
N TRP A 84 3.83 -0.25 5.18
CA TRP A 84 4.39 1.06 5.47
C TRP A 84 3.28 2.07 5.70
N THR A 85 3.15 2.52 6.93
CA THR A 85 2.20 3.59 7.31
C THR A 85 2.87 4.96 7.24
N HIS A 86 2.12 6.03 7.52
CA HIS A 86 2.63 7.40 7.42
C HIS A 86 3.02 7.74 5.98
N ASP A 87 2.06 7.61 5.07
CA ASP A 87 2.25 7.54 3.63
C ASP A 87 2.70 8.84 2.96
N ALA A 88 2.30 10.02 3.48
CA ALA A 88 2.59 11.29 2.84
C ALA A 88 2.18 12.48 3.73
N PHE A 89 1.54 13.49 3.15
CA PHE A 89 1.25 14.79 3.76
C PHE A 89 0.35 14.74 5.01
N ARG A 90 -0.33 13.65 5.29
CA ARG A 90 -1.15 13.46 6.49
C ARG A 90 -0.38 12.85 7.67
N VAL A 91 0.92 12.99 7.70
CA VAL A 91 1.78 12.52 8.81
C VAL A 91 1.55 13.36 10.07
N GLY A 92 1.29 14.66 9.93
CA GLY A 92 0.96 15.55 11.04
C GLY A 92 2.18 16.04 11.80
N GLU A 93 2.12 16.00 13.15
CA GLU A 93 3.13 16.58 14.04
C GLU A 93 4.45 15.81 14.14
N ASP A 94 4.59 14.66 13.53
CA ASP A 94 5.83 13.85 13.57
C ASP A 94 7.02 14.58 12.92
N GLY A 95 6.75 15.52 12.01
CA GLY A 95 7.73 16.42 11.42
C GLY A 95 8.58 15.81 10.31
N PRO A 96 9.56 16.58 9.78
CA PRO A 96 10.28 16.21 8.55
C PRO A 96 11.13 14.94 8.67
N THR A 97 11.47 14.50 9.88
CA THR A 97 12.20 13.23 10.08
C THR A 97 11.35 11.99 9.85
N HIS A 98 10.03 12.15 9.78
CA HIS A 98 9.06 11.06 9.62
C HIS A 98 8.21 11.19 8.35
N GLU A 99 8.36 12.28 7.61
CA GLU A 99 7.61 12.55 6.39
C GLU A 99 8.32 11.95 5.17
N PRO A 100 7.70 10.99 4.45
CA PRO A 100 8.24 10.48 3.20
C PRO A 100 8.09 11.55 2.11
N VAL A 101 9.15 11.78 1.34
CA VAL A 101 9.17 12.71 0.21
C VAL A 101 9.49 11.96 -1.09
N GLU A 102 10.69 11.38 -1.17
CA GLU A 102 11.14 10.64 -2.35
C GLU A 102 10.85 9.13 -2.28
N GLN A 103 10.42 8.59 -1.14
CA GLN A 103 10.25 7.15 -0.94
C GLN A 103 9.24 6.55 -1.91
N GLU A 104 8.13 7.25 -2.22
CA GLU A 104 7.18 6.73 -3.19
C GLU A 104 7.80 6.64 -4.59
N ALA A 105 8.53 7.65 -5.04
CA ALA A 105 9.23 7.62 -6.32
C ALA A 105 10.24 6.47 -6.39
N GLN A 106 10.96 6.23 -5.31
CA GLN A 106 11.95 5.15 -5.23
C GLN A 106 11.31 3.77 -5.29
N ILE A 107 10.22 3.53 -4.58
CA ILE A 107 9.56 2.22 -4.61
C ILE A 107 8.83 2.00 -5.96
N ARG A 108 8.29 3.05 -6.57
CA ARG A 108 7.72 3.00 -7.93
C ARG A 108 8.78 2.68 -8.97
N LEU A 109 10.01 3.19 -8.81
CA LEU A 109 11.12 2.81 -9.67
C LEU A 109 11.45 1.31 -9.52
N MET A 110 11.48 0.80 -8.30
CA MET A 110 11.68 -0.64 -8.05
C MET A 110 10.54 -1.47 -8.65
N GLU A 111 9.29 -1.02 -8.58
CA GLU A 111 8.13 -1.67 -9.19
C GLU A 111 8.32 -1.88 -10.69
N GLN A 112 8.91 -0.91 -11.39
CA GLN A 112 9.10 -0.98 -12.85
C GLN A 112 10.22 -1.93 -13.30
N LEU A 113 11.12 -2.32 -12.40
CA LEU A 113 12.15 -3.31 -12.71
C LEU A 113 11.49 -4.67 -12.91
N LYS A 114 12.10 -5.51 -13.75
CA LYS A 114 11.64 -6.87 -13.98
C LYS A 114 12.47 -7.87 -13.18
N ASN A 115 11.79 -8.84 -12.57
CA ASN A 115 12.42 -9.97 -11.91
C ASN A 115 12.83 -11.05 -12.94
N HIS A 116 13.38 -12.16 -12.48
CA HIS A 116 13.81 -13.28 -13.34
C HIS A 116 12.66 -13.90 -14.14
N SER A 117 11.46 -13.89 -13.57
CA SER A 117 10.24 -14.40 -14.23
C SER A 117 9.60 -13.38 -15.20
N GLY A 118 10.20 -12.20 -15.40
CA GLY A 118 9.71 -11.15 -16.29
C GLY A 118 8.55 -10.33 -15.73
N LYS A 119 8.17 -10.54 -14.46
CA LYS A 119 7.13 -9.75 -13.75
C LYS A 119 7.73 -8.47 -13.17
N ASN A 120 6.90 -7.53 -12.78
CA ASN A 120 7.34 -6.38 -11.98
C ASN A 120 8.00 -6.88 -10.68
N SER A 121 9.13 -6.29 -10.30
CA SER A 121 9.93 -6.82 -9.19
C SER A 121 9.32 -6.57 -7.81
N VAL A 122 8.37 -5.65 -7.70
CA VAL A 122 7.60 -5.32 -6.49
C VAL A 122 6.18 -4.99 -6.90
N LEU A 123 5.18 -5.48 -6.18
CA LEU A 123 3.80 -5.01 -6.28
C LEU A 123 3.62 -3.84 -5.32
N VAL A 124 3.26 -2.66 -5.82
CA VAL A 124 3.06 -1.46 -4.98
C VAL A 124 1.58 -1.08 -4.95
N LEU A 125 1.03 -1.02 -3.75
CA LEU A 125 -0.38 -0.73 -3.49
C LEU A 125 -0.50 0.42 -2.47
N ARG A 126 -1.19 1.49 -2.86
CA ARG A 126 -1.50 2.63 -1.98
C ARG A 126 -3.01 2.90 -1.99
N PRO A 127 -3.77 2.15 -1.19
CA PRO A 127 -5.22 2.23 -1.14
C PRO A 127 -5.72 3.53 -0.51
N ALA A 128 -6.90 3.97 -0.92
CA ALA A 128 -7.47 5.26 -0.56
C ALA A 128 -8.47 5.19 0.61
N ASP A 129 -9.05 4.02 0.89
CA ASP A 129 -10.01 3.81 1.98
C ASP A 129 -9.99 2.37 2.50
N SER A 130 -10.89 2.06 3.43
CA SER A 130 -10.99 0.73 4.04
C SER A 130 -11.30 -0.36 3.01
N ALA A 131 -12.15 -0.10 2.04
CA ALA A 131 -12.55 -1.07 1.02
C ALA A 131 -11.39 -1.36 0.03
N GLU A 132 -10.69 -0.32 -0.44
CA GLU A 132 -9.47 -0.52 -1.25
C GLU A 132 -8.36 -1.20 -0.45
N THR A 133 -8.25 -0.93 0.85
CA THR A 133 -7.28 -1.61 1.72
C THR A 133 -7.55 -3.10 1.80
N LEU A 134 -8.82 -3.50 1.91
CA LEU A 134 -9.20 -4.91 1.91
C LEU A 134 -8.87 -5.60 0.58
N VAL A 135 -9.15 -4.93 -0.54
CA VAL A 135 -8.77 -5.44 -1.88
C VAL A 135 -7.25 -5.51 -2.04
N SER A 136 -6.53 -4.51 -1.54
CA SER A 136 -5.06 -4.50 -1.56
C SER A 136 -4.46 -5.65 -0.74
N TRP A 137 -5.03 -5.97 0.41
CA TRP A 137 -4.62 -7.15 1.18
C TRP A 137 -4.92 -8.46 0.44
N LYS A 138 -6.08 -8.57 -0.23
CA LYS A 138 -6.38 -9.72 -1.09
C LYS A 138 -5.29 -9.89 -2.15
N LEU A 139 -5.00 -8.83 -2.92
CA LEU A 139 -3.94 -8.84 -3.94
C LEU A 139 -2.56 -9.20 -3.35
N ALA A 140 -2.21 -8.65 -2.18
CA ALA A 140 -0.96 -8.96 -1.50
C ALA A 140 -0.85 -10.44 -1.12
N MET A 141 -1.94 -11.05 -0.67
CA MET A 141 -1.95 -12.48 -0.29
C MET A 141 -1.94 -13.40 -1.51
N GLU A 142 -2.54 -13.00 -2.63
CA GLU A 142 -2.53 -13.72 -3.90
C GLU A 142 -1.20 -13.57 -4.65
N ASN A 143 -0.44 -12.51 -4.37
CA ASN A 143 0.89 -12.30 -4.95
C ASN A 143 1.92 -13.22 -4.27
N VAL A 144 2.32 -14.26 -4.98
CA VAL A 144 3.26 -15.31 -4.49
C VAL A 144 4.64 -15.26 -5.13
N ASP A 145 4.86 -14.37 -6.08
CA ASP A 145 6.08 -14.34 -6.92
C ASP A 145 6.95 -13.11 -6.68
N THR A 146 6.45 -12.11 -5.96
CA THR A 146 7.18 -10.86 -5.71
C THR A 146 6.81 -10.27 -4.36
N PRO A 147 7.68 -9.45 -3.74
CA PRO A 147 7.29 -8.71 -2.56
C PRO A 147 6.17 -7.71 -2.88
N THR A 148 5.35 -7.43 -1.89
CA THR A 148 4.27 -6.43 -1.96
C THR A 148 4.55 -5.30 -0.98
N ALA A 149 4.45 -4.07 -1.43
CA ALA A 149 4.46 -2.86 -0.62
C ALA A 149 3.02 -2.35 -0.45
N LEU A 150 2.53 -2.34 0.77
CA LEU A 150 1.25 -1.75 1.19
C LEU A 150 1.55 -0.41 1.85
N ILE A 151 1.25 0.70 1.18
CA ILE A 151 1.51 2.06 1.67
C ILE A 151 0.20 2.61 2.21
N LEU A 152 0.14 2.86 3.52
CA LEU A 152 -1.07 3.21 4.25
C LEU A 152 -0.91 4.56 4.95
N SER A 153 -2.02 5.26 5.15
CA SER A 153 -2.04 6.53 5.87
C SER A 153 -1.77 6.36 7.38
N ARG A 154 -1.25 7.41 8.03
CA ARG A 154 -1.20 7.52 9.49
C ARG A 154 -2.58 7.78 10.07
N GLN A 155 -3.26 8.75 9.51
CA GLN A 155 -4.57 9.20 9.97
C GLN A 155 -5.69 8.38 9.35
N ASP A 156 -6.81 8.36 10.03
CA ASP A 156 -8.03 7.77 9.48
C ASP A 156 -8.49 8.56 8.24
N VAL A 157 -8.90 7.84 7.23
CA VAL A 157 -9.46 8.40 5.99
C VAL A 157 -10.93 8.03 5.91
N PRO A 158 -11.80 8.92 5.39
CA PRO A 158 -13.20 8.58 5.19
C PRO A 158 -13.34 7.53 4.09
N ASP A 159 -14.37 6.70 4.20
CA ASP A 159 -14.75 5.82 3.10
C ASP A 159 -15.16 6.68 1.89
N LEU A 160 -14.76 6.26 0.72
CA LEU A 160 -15.10 6.92 -0.54
C LEU A 160 -16.56 6.64 -0.93
N PRO A 161 -17.17 7.52 -1.73
CA PRO A 161 -18.54 7.31 -2.19
C PRO A 161 -18.67 6.02 -3.02
N SER A 162 -19.83 5.39 -2.95
CA SER A 162 -20.17 4.22 -3.76
C SER A 162 -21.11 4.60 -4.90
N VAL A 163 -20.83 4.11 -6.10
CA VAL A 163 -21.68 4.27 -7.29
C VAL A 163 -22.66 3.11 -7.41
N SER A 164 -22.23 1.89 -7.04
CA SER A 164 -23.06 0.67 -7.13
C SER A 164 -23.94 0.42 -5.91
N GLY A 165 -23.82 1.23 -4.85
CA GLY A 165 -24.44 0.99 -3.55
C GLY A 165 -23.64 0.07 -2.62
N SER A 166 -22.49 -0.45 -3.07
CA SER A 166 -21.54 -1.22 -2.26
C SER A 166 -20.10 -0.75 -2.52
N ARG A 167 -19.53 -0.02 -1.58
CA ARG A 167 -18.17 0.50 -1.73
C ARG A 167 -17.13 -0.61 -1.96
N TYR A 168 -17.32 -1.77 -1.31
CA TYR A 168 -16.44 -2.92 -1.54
C TYR A 168 -16.50 -3.44 -2.98
N ASN A 169 -17.72 -3.55 -3.56
CA ASN A 169 -17.85 -3.99 -4.95
C ASN A 169 -17.22 -3.01 -5.93
N ASP A 170 -17.34 -1.70 -5.67
CA ASP A 170 -16.68 -0.68 -6.47
C ASP A 170 -15.16 -0.78 -6.34
N ALA A 171 -14.66 -1.03 -5.12
CA ALA A 171 -13.23 -1.17 -4.83
C ALA A 171 -12.57 -2.39 -5.49
N LEU A 172 -13.33 -3.42 -5.86
CA LEU A 172 -12.78 -4.55 -6.62
C LEU A 172 -12.11 -4.12 -7.93
N GLN A 173 -12.50 -2.97 -8.48
CA GLN A 173 -11.84 -2.40 -9.66
C GLN A 173 -10.38 -1.99 -9.41
N ALA A 174 -9.98 -1.81 -8.15
CA ALA A 174 -8.58 -1.58 -7.76
C ALA A 174 -7.63 -2.71 -8.21
N GLU A 175 -8.14 -3.92 -8.46
CA GLU A 175 -7.38 -5.03 -9.06
C GLU A 175 -6.79 -4.69 -10.43
N LYS A 176 -7.36 -3.70 -11.12
CA LYS A 176 -6.83 -3.18 -12.40
C LYS A 176 -5.80 -2.06 -12.23
N GLY A 177 -5.50 -1.68 -11.01
CA GLY A 177 -4.50 -0.68 -10.65
C GLY A 177 -4.99 0.77 -10.66
N ALA A 178 -5.94 1.13 -11.50
CA ALA A 178 -6.65 2.41 -11.48
C ALA A 178 -8.07 2.24 -12.02
N TYR A 179 -9.01 3.00 -11.50
CA TYR A 179 -10.40 2.96 -11.94
C TYR A 179 -11.12 4.29 -11.72
N ILE A 180 -12.20 4.52 -12.49
CA ILE A 180 -13.03 5.71 -12.34
C ILE A 180 -13.88 5.55 -11.07
N LEU A 181 -13.61 6.39 -10.07
CA LEU A 181 -14.36 6.43 -8.83
C LEU A 181 -15.70 7.14 -9.00
N MET A 182 -15.70 8.27 -9.72
CA MET A 182 -16.89 9.03 -10.05
C MET A 182 -16.65 9.85 -11.32
N LYS A 183 -17.74 10.17 -12.03
CA LYS A 183 -17.66 10.86 -13.32
C LYS A 183 -18.93 11.61 -13.63
N ASP A 184 -18.82 12.89 -13.95
CA ASP A 184 -19.89 13.68 -14.54
C ASP A 184 -20.09 13.35 -16.02
N GLU A 185 -21.23 13.72 -16.58
CA GLU A 185 -21.44 13.66 -18.03
C GLU A 185 -20.52 14.66 -18.73
N ALA A 186 -19.71 14.18 -19.69
CA ALA A 186 -18.71 14.96 -20.42
C ALA A 186 -17.82 15.82 -19.49
N PRO A 187 -16.92 15.24 -18.71
CA PRO A 187 -16.10 15.96 -17.75
C PRO A 187 -15.13 16.91 -18.44
N ASP A 188 -14.94 18.09 -17.85
CA ASP A 188 -14.00 19.11 -18.32
C ASP A 188 -12.58 18.81 -17.84
N VAL A 189 -12.44 18.12 -16.68
CA VAL A 189 -11.15 17.75 -16.08
C VAL A 189 -11.19 16.31 -15.55
N VAL A 190 -10.04 15.66 -15.62
CA VAL A 190 -9.78 14.36 -14.99
C VAL A 190 -8.79 14.56 -13.85
N LEU A 191 -9.19 14.21 -12.64
CA LEU A 191 -8.38 14.28 -11.44
C LEU A 191 -7.97 12.86 -11.02
N VAL A 192 -6.68 12.63 -10.86
CA VAL A 192 -6.12 11.32 -10.53
C VAL A 192 -5.34 11.41 -9.22
N ALA A 193 -5.60 10.52 -8.30
CA ALA A 193 -4.83 10.37 -7.07
C ALA A 193 -4.78 8.91 -6.61
N ASN A 194 -3.95 8.64 -5.62
CA ASN A 194 -3.92 7.38 -4.87
C ASN A 194 -3.86 7.68 -3.36
N GLY A 195 -4.08 6.66 -2.55
CA GLY A 195 -3.99 6.79 -1.10
C GLY A 195 -4.92 7.86 -0.53
N SER A 196 -4.48 8.50 0.52
CA SER A 196 -5.27 9.49 1.28
C SER A 196 -5.68 10.73 0.46
N GLU A 197 -4.99 11.03 -0.65
CA GLU A 197 -5.28 12.16 -1.51
C GLU A 197 -6.57 12.01 -2.31
N VAL A 198 -7.05 10.79 -2.55
CA VAL A 198 -8.31 10.56 -3.26
C VAL A 198 -9.49 11.22 -2.54
N SER A 199 -9.54 11.11 -1.20
CA SER A 199 -10.58 11.77 -0.42
C SER A 199 -10.54 13.30 -0.52
N THR A 200 -9.37 13.89 -0.73
CA THR A 200 -9.18 15.32 -0.97
C THR A 200 -9.79 15.73 -2.32
N LEU A 201 -9.59 14.91 -3.36
CA LEU A 201 -10.21 15.15 -4.67
C LEU A 201 -11.73 15.06 -4.59
N VAL A 202 -12.28 14.06 -3.88
CA VAL A 202 -13.73 13.93 -3.64
C VAL A 202 -14.27 15.17 -2.91
N GLY A 203 -13.56 15.66 -1.89
CA GLY A 203 -13.93 16.88 -1.17
C GLY A 203 -13.95 18.15 -2.03
N ALA A 204 -13.17 18.19 -3.10
CA ALA A 204 -13.10 19.33 -4.02
C ALA A 204 -14.24 19.37 -5.06
N VAL A 205 -14.99 18.28 -5.24
CA VAL A 205 -16.03 18.16 -6.30
C VAL A 205 -17.04 19.28 -6.24
N ASN A 206 -17.66 19.52 -5.08
CA ASN A 206 -18.67 20.57 -4.94
C ASN A 206 -18.10 21.97 -5.24
N ILE A 207 -16.85 22.23 -4.84
CA ILE A 207 -16.19 23.51 -5.11
C ILE A 207 -15.98 23.71 -6.62
N LEU A 208 -15.68 22.65 -7.35
CA LEU A 208 -15.51 22.68 -8.81
C LEU A 208 -16.85 22.82 -9.51
N HIS A 209 -17.89 22.11 -9.07
CA HIS A 209 -19.24 22.24 -9.59
C HIS A 209 -19.80 23.64 -9.41
N ASP A 210 -19.57 24.30 -8.26
CA ASP A 210 -19.98 25.69 -8.01
C ASP A 210 -19.30 26.68 -9.01
N LYS A 211 -18.19 26.29 -9.58
CA LYS A 211 -17.48 27.03 -10.64
C LYS A 211 -17.86 26.59 -12.06
N GLY A 212 -18.81 25.69 -12.19
CA GLY A 212 -19.27 25.17 -13.49
C GLY A 212 -18.31 24.16 -14.13
N VAL A 213 -17.36 23.58 -13.37
CA VAL A 213 -16.38 22.60 -13.86
C VAL A 213 -16.88 21.19 -13.56
N ARG A 214 -17.07 20.39 -14.60
CA ARG A 214 -17.44 18.97 -14.50
C ARG A 214 -16.19 18.12 -14.34
N VAL A 215 -16.28 17.09 -13.50
CA VAL A 215 -15.10 16.33 -13.08
C VAL A 215 -15.23 14.84 -13.34
N GLN A 216 -14.10 14.18 -13.57
CA GLN A 216 -13.93 12.74 -13.40
C GLN A 216 -12.83 12.52 -12.36
N ILE A 217 -13.11 11.69 -11.37
CA ILE A 217 -12.12 11.28 -10.35
C ILE A 217 -11.71 9.84 -10.60
N VAL A 218 -10.40 9.62 -10.62
CA VAL A 218 -9.77 8.30 -10.76
C VAL A 218 -9.00 7.99 -9.48
N SER A 219 -9.28 6.85 -8.86
CA SER A 219 -8.41 6.25 -7.85
C SER A 219 -7.40 5.35 -8.54
N ALA A 220 -6.12 5.54 -8.26
CA ALA A 220 -5.01 4.80 -8.88
C ALA A 220 -4.12 4.10 -7.83
N PRO A 221 -4.65 3.14 -7.07
CA PRO A 221 -3.91 2.49 -5.97
C PRO A 221 -2.65 1.75 -6.41
N SER A 222 -2.53 1.34 -7.68
CA SER A 222 -1.34 0.67 -8.20
C SER A 222 -1.05 1.06 -9.65
N ILE A 223 -0.03 1.88 -9.83
CA ILE A 223 0.41 2.30 -11.17
C ILE A 223 0.95 1.10 -11.97
N GLY A 224 1.68 0.21 -11.30
CA GLY A 224 2.22 -1.00 -11.95
C GLY A 224 1.13 -1.89 -12.54
N LEU A 225 0.09 -2.21 -11.77
CA LEU A 225 -1.05 -3.01 -12.26
C LEU A 225 -1.81 -2.30 -13.38
N PHE A 226 -1.96 -0.97 -13.31
CA PHE A 226 -2.61 -0.21 -14.36
C PHE A 226 -1.83 -0.27 -15.68
N LEU A 227 -0.51 -0.16 -15.63
CA LEU A 227 0.34 -0.22 -16.81
C LEU A 227 0.36 -1.61 -17.47
N GLU A 228 0.02 -2.66 -16.73
CA GLU A 228 -0.14 -4.02 -17.26
C GLU A 228 -1.50 -4.24 -17.95
N GLN A 229 -2.46 -3.33 -17.77
CA GLN A 229 -3.76 -3.43 -18.44
C GLN A 229 -3.62 -3.20 -19.95
N PRO A 230 -4.51 -3.83 -20.77
CA PRO A 230 -4.52 -3.60 -22.20
C PRO A 230 -4.80 -2.13 -22.56
N LEU A 231 -4.29 -1.67 -23.69
CA LEU A 231 -4.47 -0.28 -24.15
C LEU A 231 -5.95 0.14 -24.19
N SER A 232 -6.86 -0.78 -24.50
CA SER A 232 -8.32 -0.53 -24.51
C SER A 232 -8.88 -0.17 -23.12
N TYR A 233 -8.18 -0.53 -22.06
CA TYR A 233 -8.56 -0.13 -20.69
C TYR A 233 -7.90 1.17 -20.27
N ARG A 234 -6.65 1.40 -20.73
CA ARG A 234 -5.83 2.55 -20.31
C ARG A 234 -6.19 3.84 -21.05
N ASN A 235 -6.81 3.74 -22.24
CA ASN A 235 -7.31 4.84 -23.08
C ASN A 235 -8.81 5.07 -22.84
#